data_401fc9b5de524bd0bcaa2236aa2472c3
#
_entry.id   401fc9b5de524bd0bcaa2236aa2472c3
#
_cell.length_a   1.000
_cell.length_b   1.000
_cell.length_c   1.000
_cell.angle_alpha   90.00
_cell.angle_beta   90.00
_cell.angle_gamma   90.00
#
_symmetry.space_group_name_H-M   'P 1'
#
loop_
_entity.id
_entity.type
_entity.pdbx_description
1 polymer ?
#
loop_
_entity_poly.entity_id
_entity_poly.type
_entity_poly.pdbx_seq_one_letter_code
_entity_poly.pdbx_strand_id
1 'polypeptide(L)'
;TAGRDTSGTADGTVQLKTYTGGEETVGLTVAAEGQNVTVNSGNLVITAAGKGIVHSGSGTVTQATNHTTGVTIHSTSGKIQLAAVALSAATNVEFTVTNSTVTSDSIIMLTMQDENTTNNASLTVSTHTIGSGSFKISIHNPAATGSTSTTASKIHFLVIN
;
A
#
# COMPACT_ATOMS: atom_id res chain seq x y z
N THR A 1 -3.33 4.65 -35.40
CA THR A 1 -3.60 6.04 -35.78
C THR A 1 -4.66 6.57 -34.81
N ALA A 2 -4.27 7.42 -33.89
CA ALA A 2 -5.22 8.12 -33.06
C ALA A 2 -6.00 9.11 -33.94
N GLY A 3 -7.28 8.86 -34.15
CA GLY A 3 -8.16 9.79 -34.82
C GLY A 3 -8.33 11.03 -33.94
N ARG A 4 -7.89 12.18 -34.43
CA ARG A 4 -8.17 13.46 -33.79
C ARG A 4 -9.53 13.93 -34.28
N ASP A 5 -10.53 13.92 -33.41
CA ASP A 5 -11.77 14.62 -33.66
C ASP A 5 -11.53 16.13 -33.38
N THR A 6 -11.76 16.96 -34.41
CA THR A 6 -11.64 18.41 -34.32
C THR A 6 -12.97 19.10 -34.02
N SER A 7 -14.06 18.36 -33.81
CA SER A 7 -15.41 18.91 -33.62
C SER A 7 -15.79 19.17 -32.16
N GLY A 8 -14.97 18.81 -31.20
CA GLY A 8 -15.21 19.07 -29.77
C GLY A 8 -16.32 18.22 -29.12
N THR A 9 -16.93 17.31 -29.86
CA THR A 9 -17.84 16.28 -29.34
C THR A 9 -17.27 14.91 -29.65
N ALA A 10 -16.38 14.43 -28.77
CA ALA A 10 -15.70 13.16 -29.00
C ALA A 10 -16.56 11.98 -28.53
N ASP A 11 -17.21 11.33 -29.47
CA ASP A 11 -17.72 9.96 -29.31
C ASP A 11 -16.65 8.93 -29.75
N GLY A 12 -15.39 9.23 -29.50
CA GLY A 12 -14.26 8.42 -29.94
C GLY A 12 -13.78 7.42 -28.91
N THR A 13 -13.84 6.14 -29.23
CA THR A 13 -13.11 5.11 -28.47
C THR A 13 -11.63 5.21 -28.79
N VAL A 14 -10.77 5.54 -27.79
CA VAL A 14 -9.32 5.42 -27.91
C VAL A 14 -8.94 3.96 -27.68
N GLN A 15 -8.67 3.23 -28.77
CA GLN A 15 -8.05 1.91 -28.69
C GLN A 15 -6.54 2.05 -28.90
N LEU A 16 -5.76 1.75 -27.90
CA LEU A 16 -4.31 1.63 -28.02
C LEU A 16 -3.97 0.18 -28.39
N LYS A 17 -3.52 -0.01 -29.61
CA LYS A 17 -3.15 -1.30 -30.16
C LYS A 17 -1.64 -1.36 -30.36
N THR A 18 -1.01 -2.40 -29.88
CA THR A 18 0.39 -2.71 -30.18
C THR A 18 0.46 -3.97 -31.04
N TYR A 19 1.40 -3.99 -31.99
CA TYR A 19 1.67 -5.15 -32.84
C TYR A 19 3.02 -5.73 -32.46
N THR A 20 3.06 -6.98 -32.08
CA THR A 20 4.31 -7.70 -31.82
C THR A 20 4.29 -9.02 -32.59
N GLY A 21 5.25 -9.20 -33.50
CA GLY A 21 5.35 -10.45 -34.26
C GLY A 21 4.23 -10.71 -35.26
N GLY A 22 3.52 -9.66 -35.73
CA GLY A 22 2.41 -9.78 -36.67
C GLY A 22 1.05 -9.95 -35.98
N GLU A 23 1.01 -10.03 -34.66
CA GLU A 23 -0.23 -10.08 -33.90
C GLU A 23 -0.53 -8.74 -33.22
N GLU A 24 -1.80 -8.38 -33.23
CA GLU A 24 -2.31 -7.17 -32.59
C GLU A 24 -2.50 -7.41 -31.09
N THR A 25 -1.75 -6.67 -30.26
CA THR A 25 -1.96 -6.65 -28.80
C THR A 25 -2.48 -5.30 -28.38
N VAL A 26 -3.62 -5.26 -27.71
CA VAL A 26 -4.16 -4.01 -27.14
C VAL A 26 -3.47 -3.71 -25.84
N GLY A 27 -2.70 -2.63 -25.80
CA GLY A 27 -2.08 -2.09 -24.58
C GLY A 27 -2.54 -0.66 -24.35
N LEU A 28 -2.90 -0.29 -23.13
CA LEU A 28 -3.18 1.09 -22.74
C LEU A 28 -1.93 1.68 -22.10
N THR A 29 -1.33 2.67 -22.76
CA THR A 29 -0.32 3.51 -22.13
C THR A 29 -0.83 4.95 -22.13
N VAL A 30 -1.16 5.46 -20.95
CA VAL A 30 -1.42 6.88 -20.75
C VAL A 30 -0.14 7.48 -20.20
N ALA A 31 0.64 8.11 -21.09
CA ALA A 31 1.90 8.77 -20.74
C ALA A 31 1.74 10.27 -20.92
N ALA A 32 1.22 10.93 -19.88
CA ALA A 32 1.29 12.39 -19.76
C ALA A 32 1.44 12.74 -18.28
N GLU A 33 2.22 13.74 -17.97
CA GLU A 33 2.39 14.19 -16.60
C GLU A 33 1.05 14.61 -15.98
N GLY A 34 0.72 14.02 -14.82
CA GLY A 34 -0.47 14.36 -14.04
C GLY A 34 -1.81 13.85 -14.60
N GLN A 35 -1.82 12.93 -15.57
CA GLN A 35 -3.06 12.39 -16.13
C GLN A 35 -3.57 11.18 -15.35
N ASN A 36 -4.85 11.21 -15.00
CA ASN A 36 -5.55 10.08 -14.40
C ASN A 36 -6.20 9.22 -15.49
N VAL A 37 -6.18 7.89 -15.31
CA VAL A 37 -7.05 6.99 -16.05
C VAL A 37 -8.36 6.88 -15.28
N THR A 38 -9.43 7.46 -15.83
CA THR A 38 -10.76 7.42 -15.21
C THR A 38 -11.62 6.38 -15.91
N VAL A 39 -12.17 5.44 -15.15
CA VAL A 39 -13.20 4.50 -15.62
C VAL A 39 -14.55 5.06 -15.21
N ASN A 40 -15.24 5.73 -16.13
CA ASN A 40 -16.50 6.45 -15.83
C ASN A 40 -17.70 5.51 -15.58
N SER A 41 -17.71 4.34 -16.21
CA SER A 41 -18.71 3.30 -15.96
C SER A 41 -18.11 1.92 -16.22
N GLY A 42 -18.53 0.94 -15.44
CA GLY A 42 -17.99 -0.41 -15.49
C GLY A 42 -16.82 -0.63 -14.53
N ASN A 43 -16.11 -1.71 -14.69
CA ASN A 43 -15.05 -2.16 -13.81
C ASN A 43 -13.70 -2.17 -14.53
N LEU A 44 -12.62 -1.89 -13.79
CA LEU A 44 -11.28 -2.27 -14.21
C LEU A 44 -11.09 -3.77 -13.95
N VAL A 45 -11.04 -4.57 -15.00
CA VAL A 45 -10.90 -6.03 -14.88
C VAL A 45 -9.54 -6.47 -15.38
N ILE A 46 -8.77 -7.13 -14.51
CA ILE A 46 -7.47 -7.70 -14.83
C ILE A 46 -7.64 -9.23 -14.88
N THR A 47 -7.72 -9.79 -16.10
CA THR A 47 -8.08 -11.21 -16.31
C THR A 47 -6.88 -12.14 -16.43
N ALA A 48 -5.69 -11.62 -16.74
CA ALA A 48 -4.52 -12.47 -16.96
C ALA A 48 -3.95 -13.00 -15.63
N ALA A 49 -3.70 -14.30 -15.56
CA ALA A 49 -3.08 -14.91 -14.40
C ALA A 49 -1.69 -14.29 -14.12
N GLY A 50 -1.40 -14.02 -12.86
CA GLY A 50 -0.15 -13.40 -12.42
C GLY A 50 -0.03 -11.91 -12.71
N LYS A 51 -1.09 -11.25 -13.18
CA LYS A 51 -1.18 -9.79 -13.35
C LYS A 51 -2.04 -9.16 -12.25
N GLY A 52 -1.80 -7.89 -11.97
CA GLY A 52 -2.51 -7.16 -10.93
C GLY A 52 -2.17 -5.67 -10.96
N ILE A 53 -2.60 -4.98 -9.93
CA ILE A 53 -2.24 -3.57 -9.72
C ILE A 53 -0.86 -3.52 -9.07
N VAL A 54 0.09 -2.87 -9.71
CA VAL A 54 1.44 -2.67 -9.19
C VAL A 54 1.57 -1.22 -8.74
N HIS A 55 1.85 -1.02 -7.45
CA HIS A 55 2.22 0.27 -6.90
C HIS A 55 3.74 0.43 -7.01
N SER A 56 4.21 1.21 -7.99
CA SER A 56 5.62 1.61 -8.08
C SER A 56 5.90 2.71 -7.05
N GLY A 57 7.12 2.74 -6.53
CA GLY A 57 7.52 3.75 -5.54
C GLY A 57 7.23 3.39 -4.08
N SER A 58 6.91 2.12 -3.79
CA SER A 58 6.84 1.65 -2.41
C SER A 58 8.22 1.70 -1.73
N GLY A 59 8.27 2.26 -0.54
CA GLY A 59 9.49 2.38 0.26
C GLY A 59 9.57 1.37 1.41
N THR A 60 10.71 1.34 2.07
CA THR A 60 10.88 0.64 3.34
C THR A 60 11.46 1.61 4.36
N VAL A 61 10.90 1.60 5.57
CA VAL A 61 11.41 2.36 6.72
C VAL A 61 11.54 1.43 7.92
N THR A 62 12.52 1.69 8.79
CA THR A 62 12.76 0.91 10.00
C THR A 62 12.55 1.78 11.23
N GLN A 63 11.83 1.27 12.22
CA GLN A 63 11.76 1.90 13.54
C GLN A 63 13.12 1.86 14.22
N ALA A 64 13.61 3.03 14.67
CA ALA A 64 14.97 3.15 15.15
C ALA A 64 15.20 2.56 16.57
N THR A 65 14.24 2.72 17.49
CA THR A 65 14.48 2.48 18.91
C THR A 65 13.54 1.44 19.51
N ASN A 66 12.24 1.62 19.37
CA ASN A 66 11.22 0.76 19.96
C ASN A 66 9.89 0.87 19.20
N HIS A 67 8.89 0.11 19.63
CA HIS A 67 7.59 0.03 18.97
C HIS A 67 6.74 1.31 19.06
N THR A 68 7.11 2.28 19.91
CA THR A 68 6.44 3.58 19.98
C THR A 68 7.13 4.65 19.14
N THR A 69 8.31 4.32 18.57
CA THR A 69 9.05 5.24 17.70
C THR A 69 8.29 5.46 16.40
N GLY A 70 7.90 6.71 16.15
CA GLY A 70 7.27 7.11 14.88
C GLY A 70 8.19 6.92 13.67
N VAL A 71 7.61 6.78 12.50
CA VAL A 71 8.32 6.67 11.23
C VAL A 71 7.79 7.65 10.21
N THR A 72 8.63 8.01 9.23
CA THR A 72 8.24 8.87 8.10
C THR A 72 8.43 8.11 6.80
N ILE A 73 7.38 8.01 5.99
CA ILE A 73 7.41 7.39 4.67
C ILE A 73 6.33 8.02 3.78
N HIS A 74 6.75 8.80 2.78
CA HIS A 74 5.85 9.52 1.87
C HIS A 74 5.55 8.67 0.63
N SER A 75 4.63 7.71 0.78
CA SER A 75 4.25 6.78 -0.29
C SER A 75 2.85 6.24 -0.08
N THR A 76 2.15 5.88 -1.15
CA THR A 76 0.84 5.22 -1.09
C THR A 76 0.92 3.74 -0.70
N SER A 77 2.12 3.15 -0.73
CA SER A 77 2.35 1.79 -0.24
C SER A 77 3.75 1.63 0.31
N GLY A 78 3.99 0.70 1.21
CA GLY A 78 5.32 0.49 1.75
C GLY A 78 5.40 -0.57 2.83
N LYS A 79 6.62 -0.68 3.37
CA LYS A 79 6.96 -1.60 4.45
C LYS A 79 7.55 -0.84 5.62
N ILE A 80 7.10 -1.17 6.81
CA ILE A 80 7.66 -0.67 8.07
C ILE A 80 8.28 -1.86 8.78
N GLN A 81 9.62 -1.89 8.85
CA GLN A 81 10.34 -2.86 9.67
C GLN A 81 10.23 -2.43 11.13
N LEU A 82 9.73 -3.30 11.98
CA LEU A 82 9.63 -3.03 13.40
C LEU A 82 10.99 -3.01 14.07
N ALA A 83 11.11 -2.26 15.17
CA ALA A 83 12.32 -2.26 16.00
C ALA A 83 12.60 -3.66 16.54
N ALA A 84 13.88 -4.04 16.58
CA ALA A 84 14.34 -5.36 17.03
C ALA A 84 14.32 -5.47 18.57
N VAL A 85 13.16 -5.26 19.18
CA VAL A 85 12.94 -5.36 20.63
C VAL A 85 11.78 -6.30 20.93
N ALA A 86 11.72 -6.83 22.13
CA ALA A 86 10.63 -7.69 22.53
C ALA A 86 9.36 -6.89 22.83
N LEU A 87 8.19 -7.42 22.41
CA LEU A 87 6.89 -6.95 22.82
C LEU A 87 6.29 -7.93 23.80
N SER A 88 6.06 -7.49 25.03
CA SER A 88 5.53 -8.30 26.12
C SER A 88 4.14 -8.86 25.79
N ALA A 89 3.79 -9.98 26.42
CA ALA A 89 2.45 -10.58 26.34
C ALA A 89 1.37 -9.58 26.74
N ALA A 90 0.19 -9.70 26.13
CA ALA A 90 -0.99 -8.88 26.40
C ALA A 90 -0.72 -7.34 26.32
N THR A 91 0.30 -6.94 25.57
CA THR A 91 0.70 -5.54 25.44
C THR A 91 0.21 -4.95 24.12
N ASN A 92 -0.34 -3.75 24.20
CA ASN A 92 -0.67 -2.92 23.04
C ASN A 92 0.24 -1.70 23.01
N VAL A 93 0.82 -1.40 21.85
CA VAL A 93 1.68 -0.24 21.63
C VAL A 93 1.25 0.49 20.37
N GLU A 94 1.52 1.79 20.33
CA GLU A 94 1.13 2.63 19.20
C GLU A 94 2.29 3.48 18.73
N PHE A 95 2.31 3.75 17.44
CA PHE A 95 3.22 4.72 16.84
C PHE A 95 2.57 5.49 15.69
N THR A 96 3.12 6.65 15.39
CA THR A 96 2.66 7.51 14.30
C THR A 96 3.46 7.23 13.02
N VAL A 97 2.76 7.09 11.91
CA VAL A 97 3.34 7.11 10.57
C VAL A 97 3.06 8.49 9.96
N THR A 98 4.12 9.27 9.74
CA THR A 98 4.05 10.52 8.98
C THR A 98 4.10 10.20 7.49
N ASN A 99 3.05 10.58 6.75
CA ASN A 99 2.93 10.25 5.33
C ASN A 99 2.11 11.32 4.61
N SER A 100 2.75 12.13 3.79
CA SER A 100 2.13 13.25 3.07
C SER A 100 1.09 12.84 2.01
N THR A 101 1.00 11.54 1.67
CA THR A 101 -0.02 11.05 0.74
C THR A 101 -1.36 10.76 1.43
N VAL A 102 -1.40 10.77 2.77
CA VAL A 102 -2.59 10.50 3.56
C VAL A 102 -3.43 11.76 3.74
N THR A 103 -4.72 11.63 3.53
CA THR A 103 -5.75 12.64 3.82
C THR A 103 -6.65 12.15 4.96
N SER A 104 -7.54 12.99 5.47
CA SER A 104 -8.52 12.59 6.49
C SER A 104 -9.50 11.50 6.02
N ASP A 105 -9.68 11.38 4.70
CA ASP A 105 -10.63 10.45 4.07
C ASP A 105 -9.94 9.18 3.54
N SER A 106 -8.63 9.06 3.73
CA SER A 106 -7.88 7.89 3.26
C SER A 106 -8.29 6.61 3.97
N ILE A 107 -8.32 5.52 3.21
CA ILE A 107 -8.43 4.16 3.75
C ILE A 107 -7.02 3.58 3.84
N ILE A 108 -6.64 3.11 5.03
CA ILE A 108 -5.34 2.49 5.26
C ILE A 108 -5.54 0.98 5.46
N MET A 109 -5.02 0.19 4.52
CA MET A 109 -4.97 -1.26 4.65
C MET A 109 -3.63 -1.69 5.23
N LEU A 110 -3.65 -2.57 6.22
CA LEU A 110 -2.45 -3.10 6.88
C LEU A 110 -2.39 -4.61 6.76
N THR A 111 -1.18 -5.14 6.59
CA THR A 111 -0.89 -6.58 6.71
C THR A 111 0.37 -6.75 7.53
N MET A 112 0.28 -7.57 8.58
CA MET A 112 1.45 -7.98 9.35
C MET A 112 2.15 -9.13 8.63
N GLN A 113 3.44 -8.96 8.38
CA GLN A 113 4.37 -10.04 8.04
C GLN A 113 5.20 -10.32 9.30
N ASP A 114 4.83 -11.36 10.02
CA ASP A 114 5.55 -11.82 11.21
C ASP A 114 6.40 -13.04 10.84
N GLU A 115 7.72 -12.88 10.93
CA GLU A 115 8.68 -13.95 10.65
C GLU A 115 9.17 -14.62 11.94
N ASN A 116 8.62 -14.24 13.09
CA ASN A 116 9.03 -14.80 14.37
C ASN A 116 8.31 -16.11 14.68
N THR A 117 9.06 -17.19 14.67
CA THR A 117 8.56 -18.52 14.96
C THR A 117 8.66 -18.94 16.44
N THR A 118 9.20 -18.08 17.30
CA THR A 118 9.66 -18.51 18.63
C THR A 118 8.53 -18.74 19.63
N ASN A 119 7.38 -18.07 19.52
CA ASN A 119 6.32 -18.17 20.54
C ASN A 119 4.89 -18.38 19.98
N ASN A 120 4.71 -18.74 18.72
CA ASN A 120 3.41 -19.00 18.08
C ASN A 120 2.33 -17.91 18.26
N ALA A 121 2.71 -16.72 18.72
CA ALA A 121 1.79 -15.61 18.87
C ALA A 121 1.95 -14.67 17.67
N SER A 122 1.00 -14.72 16.76
CA SER A 122 0.92 -13.77 15.66
C SER A 122 0.55 -12.40 16.21
N LEU A 123 1.41 -11.42 16.01
CA LEU A 123 1.08 -10.02 16.31
C LEU A 123 -0.11 -9.58 15.46
N THR A 124 -0.97 -8.77 16.04
CA THR A 124 -2.05 -8.14 15.31
C THR A 124 -1.80 -6.65 15.14
N VAL A 125 -2.26 -6.10 14.02
CA VAL A 125 -2.14 -4.67 13.72
C VAL A 125 -3.49 -4.07 13.38
N SER A 126 -3.68 -2.83 13.78
CA SER A 126 -4.81 -2.02 13.38
C SER A 126 -4.38 -0.59 13.11
N THR A 127 -5.15 0.12 12.30
CA THR A 127 -4.95 1.55 12.06
C THR A 127 -6.03 2.36 12.75
N HIS A 128 -5.67 3.55 13.23
CA HIS A 128 -6.61 4.52 13.78
C HIS A 128 -6.02 5.94 13.69
N THR A 129 -6.83 6.94 14.06
CA THR A 129 -6.41 8.36 14.07
C THR A 129 -5.82 8.76 12.70
N ILE A 130 -6.62 8.56 11.64
CA ILE A 130 -6.24 8.97 10.30
C ILE A 130 -6.50 10.46 10.17
N GLY A 131 -5.48 11.22 9.75
CA GLY A 131 -5.56 12.65 9.54
C GLY A 131 -4.71 13.10 8.38
N SER A 132 -4.80 14.37 8.00
CA SER A 132 -3.97 14.91 6.93
C SER A 132 -2.49 14.76 7.27
N GLY A 133 -1.74 14.03 6.43
CA GLY A 133 -0.31 13.83 6.57
C GLY A 133 0.13 12.75 7.56
N SER A 134 -0.79 12.02 8.22
CA SER A 134 -0.38 10.96 9.16
C SER A 134 -1.51 10.01 9.53
N PHE A 135 -1.13 8.84 10.05
CA PHE A 135 -2.02 7.90 10.72
C PHE A 135 -1.28 7.18 11.85
N LYS A 136 -1.99 6.55 12.75
CA LYS A 136 -1.40 5.70 13.80
C LYS A 136 -1.60 4.24 13.50
N ILE A 137 -0.62 3.44 13.88
CA ILE A 137 -0.68 1.98 13.90
C ILE A 137 -0.60 1.53 15.35
N SER A 138 -1.51 0.64 15.72
CA SER A 138 -1.48 -0.12 16.97
C SER A 138 -0.99 -1.53 16.68
N ILE A 139 -0.07 -2.02 17.50
CA ILE A 139 0.44 -3.39 17.47
C ILE A 139 0.07 -4.06 18.79
N HIS A 140 -0.56 -5.21 18.71
CA HIS A 140 -0.93 -6.00 19.89
C HIS A 140 -0.27 -7.37 19.87
N ASN A 141 0.32 -7.75 20.99
CA ASN A 141 0.77 -9.13 21.25
C ASN A 141 -0.33 -9.89 22.01
N PRO A 142 -1.09 -10.78 21.34
CA PRO A 142 -2.18 -11.51 21.99
C PRO A 142 -1.74 -12.65 22.88
N ALA A 143 -0.45 -12.96 22.98
CA ALA A 143 0.04 -14.02 23.84
C ALA A 143 -0.38 -13.81 25.29
N ALA A 144 -0.77 -14.87 25.99
CA ALA A 144 -1.14 -14.79 27.40
C ALA A 144 0.08 -14.63 28.32
N THR A 145 1.24 -15.12 27.89
CA THR A 145 2.50 -15.06 28.65
C THR A 145 3.69 -14.93 27.69
N GLY A 146 4.83 -14.50 28.20
CA GLY A 146 6.07 -14.35 27.44
C GLY A 146 6.14 -13.04 26.67
N SER A 147 7.13 -12.95 25.80
CA SER A 147 7.32 -11.81 24.90
C SER A 147 7.66 -12.29 23.51
N THR A 148 7.23 -11.54 22.51
CA THR A 148 7.49 -11.85 21.10
C THR A 148 8.58 -10.92 20.58
N SER A 149 9.64 -11.47 20.01
CA SER A 149 10.66 -10.68 19.31
C SER A 149 10.09 -10.16 17.99
N THR A 150 10.39 -8.94 17.64
CA THR A 150 9.91 -8.30 16.39
C THR A 150 11.04 -8.06 15.39
N THR A 151 12.20 -8.70 15.58
CA THR A 151 13.39 -8.45 14.78
C THR A 151 13.18 -8.60 13.27
N ALA A 152 12.33 -9.53 12.87
CA ALA A 152 12.01 -9.77 11.46
C ALA A 152 10.63 -9.29 11.05
N SER A 153 9.78 -8.86 12.00
CA SER A 153 8.39 -8.49 11.73
C SER A 153 8.29 -7.19 10.95
N LYS A 154 7.42 -7.18 9.96
CA LYS A 154 7.16 -6.04 9.08
C LYS A 154 5.66 -5.77 8.99
N ILE A 155 5.31 -4.51 8.86
CA ILE A 155 3.95 -4.08 8.53
C ILE A 155 3.97 -3.58 7.10
N HIS A 156 3.16 -4.18 6.23
CA HIS A 156 2.89 -3.66 4.91
C HIS A 156 1.66 -2.77 4.97
N PHE A 157 1.69 -1.65 4.29
CA PHE A 157 0.55 -0.75 4.21
C PHE A 157 0.22 -0.36 2.77
N LEU A 158 -1.04 -0.05 2.53
CA LEU A 158 -1.58 0.55 1.31
C LEU A 158 -2.52 1.69 1.69
N VAL A 159 -2.31 2.86 1.11
CA VAL A 159 -3.18 4.04 1.22
C VAL A 159 -4.06 4.10 -0.02
N ILE A 160 -5.36 4.24 0.17
CA ILE A 160 -6.35 4.45 -0.87
C ILE A 160 -7.02 5.80 -0.57
N ASN A 161 -6.94 6.73 -1.52
CA ASN A 161 -7.56 8.05 -1.45
C ASN A 161 -8.79 8.13 -2.32
#